data_5289e81416196b993f2f0100040750db
#
_entry.id   5289e81416196b993f2f0100040750db
#
_cell.length_a   1.000
_cell.length_b   1.000
_cell.length_c   1.000
_cell.angle_alpha   90.00
_cell.angle_beta   90.00
_cell.angle_gamma   90.00
#
_symmetry.space_group_name_H-M   'P 1'
#
loop_
_entity.id
_entity.type
_entity.pdbx_description
1 polymer ?
#
loop_
_entity_poly.entity_id
_entity_poly.type
_entity_poly.pdbx_seq_one_letter_code
_entity_poly.pdbx_strand_id
1 'polypeptide(L)'
;MNRKSIKKITALFLILALSVCSGAITGEATADSLVLTDDDGDRIINYKFNYKGATVYALIVLDPSRVYVGTALPEPADWGYGITLDAMAQQYGAVAGINAGGFLDQNGAGNGWPPSGITYGRGINFSTMENGPIAGLDRSNKMWAGYLSYNDCENVGIRDAVSFGPALVVDGVKTDRSLFESGIGARTAIGQREDGAIVMMVVDGRQGYSIGVTYADCADIMVDKFGCINASNMDGGNSSCMYYAGQLVNRSSNQASGTRNLPDAWLVSPLPEGYVKAESVPDQIVISGNALGEIKEYEHACDQETSERMFKFVCEFLQAYYGYFGTKNSDYYYPTMLEYVAPESELKNLMDLALMDRLWVNTWKTTANNIELNGVYSNGDGSYDVIITSDVYEQSNYWNYEAPDTTLRVTLIEAPERSRGYLVTATY
;
A
#
# COMPACT_ATOMS: atom_id res chain seq x y z
N MET A 1 0.85 -15.33 55.97
CA MET A 1 0.96 -14.63 54.70
C MET A 1 0.83 -15.63 53.55
N ASN A 2 -0.16 -15.48 52.69
CA ASN A 2 -0.60 -16.52 51.77
C ASN A 2 0.22 -16.43 50.46
N ARG A 3 0.74 -17.55 49.97
CA ARG A 3 1.59 -17.66 48.74
C ARG A 3 1.02 -17.05 47.47
N LYS A 4 -0.27 -16.71 47.43
CA LYS A 4 -0.92 -16.03 46.32
C LYS A 4 -0.67 -14.52 46.24
N SER A 5 -0.31 -13.87 47.37
CA SER A 5 0.00 -12.44 47.39
C SER A 5 1.41 -12.10 46.91
N ILE A 6 2.34 -13.06 46.99
CA ILE A 6 3.74 -12.84 46.55
C ILE A 6 3.87 -12.87 45.01
N LYS A 7 3.05 -13.68 44.30
CA LYS A 7 3.09 -13.74 42.83
C LYS A 7 2.51 -12.48 42.17
N LYS A 8 1.60 -11.76 42.82
CA LYS A 8 1.06 -10.50 42.27
C LYS A 8 2.01 -9.31 42.43
N ILE A 9 2.84 -9.33 43.46
CA ILE A 9 3.82 -8.26 43.74
C ILE A 9 5.03 -8.39 42.80
N THR A 10 5.42 -9.61 42.42
CA THR A 10 6.55 -9.83 41.53
C THR A 10 6.23 -9.46 40.05
N ALA A 11 4.98 -9.62 39.64
CA ALA A 11 4.55 -9.18 38.32
C ALA A 11 4.45 -7.65 38.17
N LEU A 12 4.10 -6.94 39.27
CA LEU A 12 4.02 -5.48 39.25
C LEU A 12 5.40 -4.80 39.30
N PHE A 13 6.41 -5.45 39.86
CA PHE A 13 7.78 -4.92 39.87
C PHE A 13 8.56 -5.17 38.59
N LEU A 14 8.17 -6.14 37.76
CA LEU A 14 8.83 -6.39 36.47
C LEU A 14 8.38 -5.38 35.40
N ILE A 15 7.16 -4.82 35.53
CA ILE A 15 6.65 -3.78 34.63
C ILE A 15 7.23 -2.40 34.95
N LEU A 16 7.65 -2.15 36.19
CA LEU A 16 8.21 -0.86 36.62
C LEU A 16 9.74 -0.75 36.42
N ALA A 17 10.44 -1.86 36.13
CA ALA A 17 11.90 -1.85 35.94
C ALA A 17 12.34 -1.64 34.47
N LEU A 18 11.40 -1.63 33.54
CA LEU A 18 11.67 -1.37 32.10
C LEU A 18 11.44 0.10 31.69
N SER A 19 11.06 0.97 32.62
CA SER A 19 10.72 2.38 32.32
C SER A 19 11.78 3.41 32.66
N VAL A 20 13.02 3.01 32.95
CA VAL A 20 14.08 3.96 33.27
C VAL A 20 15.38 3.58 32.59
N CYS A 21 15.43 3.70 31.27
CA CYS A 21 16.64 4.01 30.49
C CYS A 21 16.30 4.11 29.01
N SER A 22 16.50 5.27 28.47
CA SER A 22 16.41 5.75 27.10
C SER A 22 15.12 6.48 26.76
N GLY A 23 15.26 7.71 26.30
CA GLY A 23 14.19 8.52 25.71
C GLY A 23 13.80 7.99 24.33
N ALA A 24 13.26 6.78 24.30
CA ALA A 24 12.56 6.22 23.17
C ALA A 24 11.08 6.29 23.49
N ILE A 25 10.30 6.83 22.60
CA ILE A 25 8.86 6.95 22.67
C ILE A 25 8.28 5.55 22.87
N THR A 26 7.87 5.23 24.09
CA THR A 26 7.08 4.04 24.39
C THR A 26 5.62 4.36 24.05
N GLY A 27 5.23 4.19 22.78
CA GLY A 27 3.83 3.95 22.50
C GLY A 27 3.44 2.66 23.23
N GLU A 28 2.56 2.75 24.23
CA GLU A 28 1.97 1.56 24.84
C GLU A 28 1.26 0.78 23.72
N ALA A 29 1.67 -0.49 23.52
CA ALA A 29 0.95 -1.39 22.65
C ALA A 29 -0.47 -1.53 23.22
N THR A 30 -1.44 -0.93 22.56
CA THR A 30 -2.86 -1.11 22.85
C THR A 30 -3.31 -2.48 22.35
N ALA A 31 -4.48 -2.96 22.72
CA ALA A 31 -5.03 -4.24 22.24
C ALA A 31 -5.13 -4.28 20.68
N ASP A 32 -5.06 -3.12 20.04
CA ASP A 32 -5.17 -2.91 18.59
C ASP A 32 -3.83 -2.66 17.90
N SER A 33 -2.70 -3.01 18.48
CA SER A 33 -1.37 -2.82 17.90
C SER A 33 -0.71 -4.15 17.52
N LEU A 34 0.02 -4.15 16.39
CA LEU A 34 0.79 -5.30 15.90
C LEU A 34 2.28 -4.98 15.97
N VAL A 35 3.04 -5.85 16.59
CA VAL A 35 4.50 -5.78 16.60
C VAL A 35 5.04 -6.55 15.39
N LEU A 36 5.81 -5.89 14.55
CA LEU A 36 6.50 -6.50 13.42
C LEU A 36 8.00 -6.59 13.70
N THR A 37 8.56 -7.76 13.42
CA THR A 37 9.98 -8.07 13.61
C THR A 37 10.63 -8.41 12.27
N ASP A 38 11.93 -8.22 12.21
CA ASP A 38 12.75 -8.67 11.10
C ASP A 38 13.12 -10.15 11.32
N ASP A 39 12.43 -11.05 10.61
CA ASP A 39 12.58 -12.49 10.77
C ASP A 39 13.77 -13.04 9.97
N ASP A 40 14.16 -12.35 8.89
CA ASP A 40 15.23 -12.77 7.98
C ASP A 40 16.62 -12.23 8.37
N GLY A 41 16.67 -11.27 9.30
CA GLY A 41 17.90 -10.64 9.80
C GLY A 41 18.54 -9.67 8.80
N ASP A 42 17.83 -9.28 7.76
CA ASP A 42 18.29 -8.34 6.72
C ASP A 42 17.90 -6.89 6.98
N ARG A 43 17.26 -6.61 8.13
CA ARG A 43 16.75 -5.30 8.54
C ARG A 43 15.67 -4.73 7.63
N ILE A 44 14.90 -5.62 6.99
CA ILE A 44 13.74 -5.28 6.18
C ILE A 44 12.56 -6.16 6.63
N ILE A 45 11.46 -5.55 6.98
CA ILE A 45 10.23 -6.26 7.29
C ILE A 45 9.37 -6.27 6.04
N ASN A 46 9.02 -7.45 5.52
CA ASN A 46 8.10 -7.60 4.41
C ASN A 46 6.70 -7.88 4.97
N TYR A 47 5.76 -6.98 4.70
CA TYR A 47 4.41 -7.04 5.25
C TYR A 47 3.36 -6.87 4.16
N LYS A 48 2.35 -7.75 4.13
CA LYS A 48 1.27 -7.74 3.15
C LYS A 48 -0.08 -7.74 3.86
N PHE A 49 -1.03 -6.96 3.36
CA PHE A 49 -2.38 -6.88 3.90
C PHE A 49 -3.39 -6.42 2.86
N ASN A 50 -4.68 -6.52 3.20
CA ASN A 50 -5.76 -5.99 2.37
C ASN A 50 -6.32 -4.71 2.97
N TYR A 51 -6.67 -3.75 2.10
CA TYR A 51 -7.29 -2.50 2.45
C TYR A 51 -8.36 -2.14 1.43
N LYS A 52 -9.63 -2.07 1.84
CA LYS A 52 -10.78 -1.70 0.98
C LYS A 52 -10.80 -2.44 -0.36
N GLY A 53 -10.59 -3.75 -0.36
CA GLY A 53 -10.55 -4.56 -1.58
C GLY A 53 -9.29 -4.40 -2.43
N ALA A 54 -8.24 -3.81 -1.88
CA ALA A 54 -6.93 -3.70 -2.52
C ALA A 54 -5.86 -4.46 -1.73
N THR A 55 -4.94 -5.08 -2.43
CA THR A 55 -3.77 -5.72 -1.84
C THR A 55 -2.65 -4.70 -1.67
N VAL A 56 -2.17 -4.55 -0.45
CA VAL A 56 -1.09 -3.64 -0.07
C VAL A 56 0.15 -4.44 0.29
N TYR A 57 1.28 -4.05 -0.27
CA TYR A 57 2.60 -4.57 0.02
C TYR A 57 3.43 -3.46 0.66
N ALA A 58 4.14 -3.77 1.73
CA ALA A 58 5.02 -2.83 2.40
C ALA A 58 6.37 -3.48 2.72
N LEU A 59 7.45 -2.77 2.43
CA LEU A 59 8.78 -3.07 2.94
C LEU A 59 9.15 -1.98 3.94
N ILE A 60 9.40 -2.37 5.19
CA ILE A 60 9.80 -1.43 6.23
C ILE A 60 11.29 -1.62 6.45
N VAL A 61 12.07 -0.65 6.00
CA VAL A 61 13.53 -0.65 6.11
C VAL A 61 13.91 0.01 7.42
N LEU A 62 14.39 -0.79 8.36
CA LEU A 62 14.69 -0.32 9.72
C LEU A 62 15.88 0.64 9.78
N ASP A 63 16.85 0.47 8.87
CA ASP A 63 18.01 1.35 8.76
C ASP A 63 17.90 2.28 7.53
N PRO A 64 17.52 3.55 7.70
CA PRO A 64 17.32 4.49 6.61
C PRO A 64 18.61 4.83 5.83
N SER A 65 19.77 4.56 6.39
CA SER A 65 21.05 4.82 5.71
C SER A 65 21.26 3.93 4.48
N ARG A 66 20.54 2.81 4.40
CA ARG A 66 20.57 1.87 3.29
C ARG A 66 19.69 2.27 2.11
N VAL A 67 18.78 3.24 2.32
CA VAL A 67 17.83 3.68 1.30
C VAL A 67 18.46 4.77 0.44
N TYR A 68 18.37 4.62 -0.87
CA TYR A 68 18.91 5.58 -1.85
C TYR A 68 18.13 5.54 -3.16
N VAL A 69 18.33 6.51 -4.03
CA VAL A 69 17.78 6.55 -5.39
C VAL A 69 18.78 5.95 -6.37
N GLY A 70 18.33 4.91 -7.08
CA GLY A 70 18.98 4.40 -8.29
C GLY A 70 18.33 5.00 -9.53
N THR A 71 19.12 5.24 -10.57
CA THR A 71 18.68 5.80 -11.84
C THR A 71 18.96 4.84 -12.99
N ALA A 72 18.14 4.87 -14.04
CA ALA A 72 18.31 3.98 -15.19
C ALA A 72 19.67 4.17 -15.90
N LEU A 73 20.16 5.41 -15.96
CA LEU A 73 21.50 5.74 -16.44
C LEU A 73 22.37 6.17 -15.26
N PRO A 74 23.67 5.81 -15.25
CA PRO A 74 24.59 6.16 -14.16
C PRO A 74 24.97 7.64 -14.12
N GLU A 75 24.79 8.35 -15.23
CA GLU A 75 25.13 9.77 -15.40
C GLU A 75 23.96 10.49 -16.09
N PRO A 76 23.77 11.81 -15.82
CA PRO A 76 22.77 12.62 -16.51
C PRO A 76 22.98 12.61 -18.02
N ALA A 77 21.88 12.44 -18.77
CA ALA A 77 21.90 12.47 -20.22
C ALA A 77 20.58 13.02 -20.78
N ASP A 78 20.67 13.78 -21.87
CA ASP A 78 19.51 14.40 -22.51
C ASP A 78 18.55 13.39 -23.11
N TRP A 79 19.05 12.19 -23.45
CA TRP A 79 18.25 11.09 -23.99
C TRP A 79 18.74 9.74 -23.46
N GLY A 80 17.82 8.78 -23.46
CA GLY A 80 18.10 7.44 -22.97
C GLY A 80 16.85 6.60 -22.90
N TYR A 81 16.97 5.47 -22.25
CA TYR A 81 15.85 4.58 -21.95
C TYR A 81 15.87 4.29 -20.45
N GLY A 82 14.69 4.26 -19.86
CA GLY A 82 14.50 3.66 -18.54
C GLY A 82 14.77 2.16 -18.60
N ILE A 83 14.88 1.57 -17.44
CA ILE A 83 14.98 0.11 -17.26
C ILE A 83 13.94 -0.38 -16.26
N THR A 84 13.64 -1.67 -16.26
CA THR A 84 12.71 -2.27 -15.30
C THR A 84 13.29 -2.23 -13.88
N LEU A 85 12.41 -2.31 -12.87
CA LEU A 85 12.84 -2.23 -11.47
C LEU A 85 13.82 -3.35 -11.09
N ASP A 86 13.57 -4.57 -11.53
CA ASP A 86 14.44 -5.71 -11.30
C ASP A 86 15.82 -5.55 -11.97
N ALA A 87 15.84 -5.01 -13.21
CA ALA A 87 17.10 -4.69 -13.89
C ALA A 87 17.86 -3.57 -13.14
N MET A 88 17.15 -2.55 -12.63
CA MET A 88 17.76 -1.48 -11.84
C MET A 88 18.30 -2.02 -10.50
N ALA A 89 17.55 -2.86 -9.81
CA ALA A 89 18.01 -3.52 -8.59
C ALA A 89 19.30 -4.33 -8.84
N GLN A 90 19.35 -5.09 -9.93
CA GLN A 90 20.56 -5.83 -10.33
C GLN A 90 21.73 -4.90 -10.67
N GLN A 91 21.50 -3.82 -11.42
CA GLN A 91 22.52 -2.84 -11.77
C GLN A 91 23.20 -2.23 -10.54
N TYR A 92 22.45 -1.98 -9.48
CA TYR A 92 22.92 -1.38 -8.24
C TYR A 92 23.26 -2.40 -7.14
N GLY A 93 23.03 -3.70 -7.37
CA GLY A 93 23.20 -4.72 -6.33
C GLY A 93 22.25 -4.54 -5.15
N ALA A 94 21.06 -3.98 -5.39
CA ALA A 94 20.05 -3.74 -4.38
C ALA A 94 19.31 -5.02 -3.99
N VAL A 95 18.92 -5.13 -2.71
CA VAL A 95 18.16 -6.27 -2.18
C VAL A 95 16.66 -6.02 -2.14
N ALA A 96 16.26 -4.74 -2.18
CA ALA A 96 14.86 -4.32 -2.18
C ALA A 96 14.70 -2.98 -2.91
N GLY A 97 13.46 -2.64 -3.29
CA GLY A 97 13.14 -1.33 -3.85
C GLY A 97 11.73 -1.24 -4.39
N ILE A 98 11.34 0.00 -4.70
CA ILE A 98 10.08 0.36 -5.36
C ILE A 98 10.37 1.35 -6.49
N ASN A 99 9.47 1.44 -7.49
CA ASN A 99 9.52 2.55 -8.45
C ASN A 99 9.38 3.91 -7.73
N ALA A 100 9.87 4.98 -8.36
CA ALA A 100 9.93 6.26 -7.68
C ALA A 100 9.35 7.43 -8.51
N GLY A 101 10.18 8.23 -9.14
CA GLY A 101 9.78 9.45 -9.82
C GLY A 101 9.01 9.25 -11.12
N GLY A 102 8.50 10.34 -11.65
CA GLY A 102 7.82 10.37 -12.93
C GLY A 102 8.78 10.60 -14.11
N PHE A 103 8.26 10.42 -15.31
CA PHE A 103 8.93 10.69 -16.58
C PHE A 103 7.93 11.12 -17.65
N LEU A 104 8.39 11.59 -18.78
CA LEU A 104 7.50 11.97 -19.88
C LEU A 104 6.83 10.72 -20.45
N ASP A 105 5.55 10.54 -20.17
CA ASP A 105 4.76 9.36 -20.52
C ASP A 105 3.53 9.75 -21.35
N GLN A 106 3.73 10.04 -22.64
CA GLN A 106 2.62 10.37 -23.53
C GLN A 106 1.76 9.14 -23.81
N ASN A 107 0.52 9.15 -23.32
CA ASN A 107 -0.48 8.08 -23.50
C ASN A 107 -0.01 6.69 -23.03
N GLY A 108 0.83 6.61 -22.00
CA GLY A 108 1.35 5.36 -21.46
C GLY A 108 2.42 4.68 -22.34
N ALA A 109 2.96 5.38 -23.36
CA ALA A 109 3.95 4.86 -24.29
C ALA A 109 5.37 5.41 -24.04
N GLY A 110 5.59 6.08 -22.91
CA GLY A 110 6.90 6.59 -22.53
C GLY A 110 7.96 5.49 -22.37
N ASN A 111 9.21 5.84 -22.66
CA ASN A 111 10.34 4.92 -22.61
C ASN A 111 11.04 4.86 -21.24
N GLY A 112 10.52 5.56 -20.23
CA GLY A 112 11.11 5.62 -18.87
C GLY A 112 12.29 6.57 -18.72
N TRP A 113 12.50 7.53 -19.63
CA TRP A 113 13.59 8.52 -19.54
C TRP A 113 13.20 9.83 -20.25
N PRO A 114 13.72 11.01 -19.82
CA PRO A 114 14.45 11.26 -18.58
C PRO A 114 13.52 11.33 -17.35
N PRO A 115 14.08 11.31 -16.11
CA PRO A 115 13.30 11.59 -14.91
C PRO A 115 12.71 13.01 -14.99
N SER A 116 11.51 13.18 -14.46
CA SER A 116 10.77 14.43 -14.50
C SER A 116 10.90 15.19 -13.18
N GLY A 117 11.30 16.45 -13.22
CA GLY A 117 11.41 17.30 -12.02
C GLY A 117 12.79 17.26 -11.35
N ILE A 118 12.82 17.36 -10.02
CA ILE A 118 14.05 17.29 -9.22
C ILE A 118 14.38 15.82 -8.97
N THR A 119 15.59 15.40 -9.34
CA THR A 119 16.06 14.04 -9.09
C THR A 119 17.53 14.06 -8.69
N TYR A 120 17.82 13.48 -7.53
CA TYR A 120 19.16 13.22 -7.02
C TYR A 120 19.31 11.71 -6.77
N GLY A 121 20.28 11.09 -7.41
CA GLY A 121 20.65 9.71 -7.17
C GLY A 121 22.04 9.61 -6.56
N ARG A 122 22.15 9.26 -5.28
CA ARG A 122 23.43 9.13 -4.56
C ARG A 122 24.32 10.38 -4.67
N GLY A 123 23.69 11.56 -4.58
CA GLY A 123 24.35 12.85 -4.67
C GLY A 123 24.63 13.36 -6.09
N ILE A 124 24.30 12.59 -7.12
CA ILE A 124 24.39 13.05 -8.53
C ILE A 124 23.05 13.68 -8.91
N ASN A 125 23.13 14.85 -9.53
CA ASN A 125 21.94 15.60 -9.94
C ASN A 125 21.49 15.21 -11.36
N PHE A 126 20.26 14.71 -11.48
CA PHE A 126 19.56 14.35 -12.73
C PHE A 126 18.35 15.28 -12.98
N SER A 127 18.24 16.38 -12.24
CA SER A 127 17.06 17.24 -12.27
C SER A 127 16.83 17.86 -13.64
N THR A 128 15.57 17.86 -14.08
CA THR A 128 15.10 18.50 -15.33
C THR A 128 14.28 19.76 -15.07
N MET A 129 13.99 20.08 -13.80
CA MET A 129 13.25 21.27 -13.35
C MET A 129 13.93 21.90 -12.13
N GLU A 130 13.68 23.18 -11.91
CA GLU A 130 14.25 23.94 -10.79
C GLU A 130 13.45 23.82 -9.49
N ASN A 131 12.19 23.35 -9.57
CA ASN A 131 11.31 23.16 -8.41
C ASN A 131 10.24 22.11 -8.69
N GLY A 132 9.65 21.56 -7.64
CA GLY A 132 8.56 20.58 -7.76
C GLY A 132 8.24 19.89 -6.43
N PRO A 133 7.21 19.07 -6.43
CA PRO A 133 6.97 18.18 -5.31
C PRO A 133 8.08 17.12 -5.25
N ILE A 134 8.66 16.89 -4.09
CA ILE A 134 9.70 15.90 -3.88
C ILE A 134 9.39 14.94 -2.75
N ALA A 135 9.99 13.75 -2.83
CA ALA A 135 10.37 12.92 -1.71
C ALA A 135 11.90 12.84 -1.72
N GLY A 136 12.55 13.16 -0.61
CA GLY A 136 14.01 13.19 -0.55
C GLY A 136 14.54 12.79 0.82
N LEU A 137 15.76 12.24 0.85
CA LEU A 137 16.52 11.97 2.07
C LEU A 137 17.72 12.89 2.11
N ASP A 138 17.93 13.58 3.24
CA ASP A 138 19.11 14.37 3.47
C ASP A 138 20.29 13.49 3.97
N ARG A 139 21.45 14.13 4.18
CA ARG A 139 22.67 13.45 4.65
C ARG A 139 22.56 12.89 6.06
N SER A 140 21.55 13.30 6.83
CA SER A 140 21.23 12.72 8.16
C SER A 140 20.22 11.59 8.07
N ASN A 141 19.77 11.20 6.86
CA ASN A 141 18.73 10.23 6.57
C ASN A 141 17.33 10.68 6.99
N LYS A 142 17.10 11.98 7.20
CA LYS A 142 15.79 12.53 7.43
C LYS A 142 15.05 12.69 6.11
N MET A 143 13.79 12.25 6.07
CA MET A 143 12.93 12.40 4.91
C MET A 143 12.30 13.79 4.85
N TRP A 144 12.32 14.36 3.65
CA TRP A 144 11.64 15.58 3.26
C TRP A 144 10.54 15.22 2.26
N ALA A 145 9.32 15.72 2.47
CA ALA A 145 8.19 15.58 1.56
C ALA A 145 7.53 16.93 1.37
N GLY A 146 7.20 17.29 0.14
CA GLY A 146 6.57 18.57 -0.16
C GLY A 146 7.17 19.27 -1.37
N TYR A 147 6.86 20.56 -1.52
CA TYR A 147 7.32 21.35 -2.64
C TYR A 147 8.62 22.08 -2.28
N LEU A 148 9.70 21.74 -2.95
CA LEU A 148 11.03 22.35 -2.75
C LEU A 148 11.59 22.86 -4.08
N SER A 149 12.42 23.92 -4.00
CA SER A 149 13.27 24.33 -5.10
C SER A 149 14.60 23.55 -5.06
N TYR A 150 15.31 23.59 -6.18
CA TYR A 150 16.69 23.07 -6.26
C TYR A 150 17.58 23.67 -5.14
N ASN A 151 17.51 25.00 -4.94
CA ASN A 151 18.30 25.67 -3.91
C ASN A 151 17.92 25.20 -2.49
N ASP A 152 16.63 24.92 -2.24
CA ASP A 152 16.22 24.38 -0.95
C ASP A 152 16.82 22.98 -0.74
N CYS A 153 16.81 22.12 -1.75
CA CYS A 153 17.42 20.79 -1.69
C CYS A 153 18.92 20.86 -1.35
N GLU A 154 19.66 21.76 -2.01
CA GLU A 154 21.08 21.99 -1.71
C GLU A 154 21.29 22.53 -0.29
N ASN A 155 20.47 23.50 0.16
CA ASN A 155 20.58 24.10 1.47
C ASN A 155 20.34 23.11 2.61
N VAL A 156 19.36 22.19 2.46
CA VAL A 156 19.07 21.17 3.48
C VAL A 156 19.95 19.93 3.34
N GLY A 157 20.77 19.86 2.27
CA GLY A 157 21.72 18.78 2.05
C GLY A 157 21.07 17.48 1.59
N ILE A 158 20.08 17.55 0.70
CA ILE A 158 19.49 16.38 0.06
C ILE A 158 20.59 15.55 -0.62
N ARG A 159 20.59 14.23 -0.35
CA ARG A 159 21.51 13.27 -0.99
C ARG A 159 20.84 12.42 -2.05
N ASP A 160 19.55 12.14 -1.84
CA ASP A 160 18.67 11.36 -2.73
C ASP A 160 17.30 12.01 -2.76
N ALA A 161 16.74 12.21 -3.92
CA ALA A 161 15.38 12.72 -4.09
C ALA A 161 14.80 12.32 -5.44
N VAL A 162 13.48 12.27 -5.51
CA VAL A 162 12.71 12.17 -6.74
C VAL A 162 11.54 13.13 -6.71
N SER A 163 11.17 13.65 -7.86
CA SER A 163 9.93 14.43 -7.99
C SER A 163 8.77 13.52 -8.33
N PHE A 164 7.82 13.49 -7.42
CA PHE A 164 6.47 13.04 -7.66
C PHE A 164 5.57 13.57 -6.52
N GLY A 165 4.27 13.45 -6.67
CA GLY A 165 3.32 13.94 -5.65
C GLY A 165 1.95 13.32 -5.81
N PRO A 166 1.05 13.74 -4.95
CA PRO A 166 1.21 14.75 -3.88
C PRO A 166 2.03 14.25 -2.69
N ALA A 167 2.57 15.18 -1.88
CA ALA A 167 2.98 14.85 -0.52
C ALA A 167 1.74 14.39 0.25
N LEU A 168 1.81 13.24 0.88
CA LEU A 168 0.69 12.62 1.60
C LEU A 168 0.63 13.07 3.06
N VAL A 169 1.81 13.20 3.67
CA VAL A 169 2.00 13.53 5.08
C VAL A 169 3.21 14.45 5.19
N VAL A 170 3.08 15.52 5.95
CA VAL A 170 4.17 16.45 6.26
C VAL A 170 4.14 16.75 7.76
N ASP A 171 5.25 16.49 8.45
CA ASP A 171 5.42 16.66 9.89
C ASP A 171 4.25 16.06 10.72
N GLY A 172 3.84 14.85 10.37
CA GLY A 172 2.77 14.10 11.03
C GLY A 172 1.34 14.53 10.65
N VAL A 173 1.20 15.52 9.76
CA VAL A 173 -0.11 16.02 9.34
C VAL A 173 -0.44 15.54 7.94
N LYS A 174 -1.59 14.87 7.77
CA LYS A 174 -2.11 14.49 6.46
C LYS A 174 -2.37 15.75 5.64
N THR A 175 -1.91 15.76 4.40
CA THR A 175 -2.17 16.86 3.45
C THR A 175 -3.66 16.99 3.18
N ASP A 176 -4.12 18.20 2.86
CA ASP A 176 -5.53 18.48 2.57
C ASP A 176 -6.06 17.56 1.47
N ARG A 177 -7.10 16.79 1.80
CA ARG A 177 -7.74 15.82 0.90
C ARG A 177 -8.35 16.45 -0.34
N SER A 178 -8.71 17.74 -0.30
CA SER A 178 -9.23 18.49 -1.46
C SER A 178 -8.21 18.60 -2.60
N LEU A 179 -6.90 18.37 -2.30
CA LEU A 179 -5.82 18.35 -3.28
C LEU A 179 -5.65 16.97 -3.94
N PHE A 180 -6.43 15.97 -3.52
CA PHE A 180 -6.30 14.57 -3.93
C PHE A 180 -7.39 14.12 -4.90
N GLU A 181 -7.74 14.94 -5.87
CA GLU A 181 -8.66 14.55 -6.94
C GLU A 181 -8.03 13.43 -7.79
N SER A 182 -8.21 12.18 -7.36
CA SER A 182 -7.79 11.03 -8.13
C SER A 182 -8.78 9.89 -7.98
N GLY A 183 -8.97 9.12 -9.05
CA GLY A 183 -9.68 7.85 -9.00
C GLY A 183 -8.91 6.80 -8.17
N ILE A 184 -9.49 5.62 -8.05
CA ILE A 184 -8.80 4.47 -7.46
C ILE A 184 -7.88 3.81 -8.48
N GLY A 185 -6.72 3.34 -8.03
CA GLY A 185 -5.77 2.67 -8.91
C GLY A 185 -4.58 2.11 -8.14
N ALA A 186 -3.66 1.47 -8.86
CA ALA A 186 -2.40 1.05 -8.27
C ALA A 186 -1.60 2.28 -7.82
N ARG A 187 -0.99 2.20 -6.65
CA ARG A 187 -0.24 3.30 -6.02
C ARG A 187 1.11 2.84 -5.51
N THR A 188 2.03 3.77 -5.48
CA THR A 188 3.33 3.62 -4.83
C THR A 188 3.54 4.80 -3.91
N ALA A 189 4.04 4.57 -2.71
CA ALA A 189 4.37 5.63 -1.78
C ALA A 189 5.62 5.28 -0.96
N ILE A 190 6.32 6.30 -0.50
CA ILE A 190 7.43 6.20 0.44
C ILE A 190 7.16 7.12 1.61
N GLY A 191 7.51 6.68 2.83
CA GLY A 191 7.38 7.49 4.03
C GLY A 191 8.44 7.17 5.06
N GLN A 192 8.58 8.04 6.05
CA GLN A 192 9.46 7.84 7.19
C GLN A 192 8.68 7.97 8.49
N ARG A 193 8.91 7.04 9.39
CA ARG A 193 8.41 7.00 10.75
C ARG A 193 9.26 7.89 11.66
N GLU A 194 8.73 8.20 12.84
CA GLU A 194 9.47 8.97 13.85
C GLU A 194 10.73 8.24 14.36
N ASP A 195 10.69 6.89 14.39
CA ASP A 195 11.84 6.04 14.75
C ASP A 195 12.90 5.95 13.64
N GLY A 196 12.71 6.66 12.53
CA GLY A 196 13.61 6.73 11.39
C GLY A 196 13.41 5.66 10.33
N ALA A 197 12.67 4.59 10.61
CA ALA A 197 12.43 3.53 9.64
C ALA A 197 11.68 4.07 8.40
N ILE A 198 12.08 3.58 7.21
CA ILE A 198 11.45 3.94 5.94
C ILE A 198 10.41 2.90 5.57
N VAL A 199 9.23 3.36 5.22
CA VAL A 199 8.13 2.55 4.70
C VAL A 199 8.06 2.74 3.19
N MET A 200 8.28 1.67 2.44
CA MET A 200 8.07 1.57 1.00
C MET A 200 6.78 0.81 0.76
N MET A 201 5.77 1.44 0.19
CA MET A 201 4.45 0.84 0.00
C MET A 201 4.09 0.77 -1.48
N VAL A 202 3.56 -0.37 -1.91
CA VAL A 202 2.93 -0.54 -3.22
C VAL A 202 1.56 -1.16 -3.03
N VAL A 203 0.57 -0.60 -3.71
CA VAL A 203 -0.80 -1.11 -3.74
C VAL A 203 -1.10 -1.59 -5.15
N ASP A 204 -1.47 -2.85 -5.30
CA ASP A 204 -1.98 -3.35 -6.57
C ASP A 204 -3.31 -2.69 -6.90
N GLY A 205 -3.60 -2.51 -8.17
CA GLY A 205 -4.85 -1.88 -8.59
C GLY A 205 -5.22 -2.20 -10.04
N ARG A 206 -6.48 -1.89 -10.39
CA ARG A 206 -7.05 -2.16 -11.73
C ARG A 206 -7.06 -3.65 -12.09
N GLN A 207 -7.11 -4.50 -11.07
CA GLN A 207 -7.14 -5.95 -11.18
C GLN A 207 -8.34 -6.47 -10.38
N GLY A 208 -8.92 -7.60 -10.78
CA GLY A 208 -10.13 -8.12 -10.14
C GLY A 208 -9.94 -8.48 -8.67
N TYR A 209 -8.75 -8.93 -8.28
CA TYR A 209 -8.40 -9.24 -6.90
C TYR A 209 -7.91 -8.02 -6.10
N SER A 210 -7.66 -6.90 -6.76
CA SER A 210 -7.17 -5.67 -6.13
C SER A 210 -7.58 -4.45 -6.96
N ILE A 211 -8.59 -3.74 -6.49
CA ILE A 211 -9.14 -2.59 -7.23
C ILE A 211 -8.23 -1.36 -7.18
N GLY A 212 -7.39 -1.26 -6.16
CA GLY A 212 -6.55 -0.11 -5.88
C GLY A 212 -7.14 0.83 -4.84
N VAL A 213 -6.45 1.95 -4.63
CA VAL A 213 -6.80 2.95 -3.61
C VAL A 213 -6.67 4.37 -4.16
N THR A 214 -7.23 5.36 -3.43
CA THR A 214 -7.04 6.80 -3.68
C THR A 214 -5.74 7.30 -3.04
N TYR A 215 -5.35 8.55 -3.32
CA TYR A 215 -4.26 9.20 -2.58
C TYR A 215 -4.61 9.46 -1.11
N ALA A 216 -5.90 9.74 -0.83
CA ALA A 216 -6.36 9.90 0.55
C ALA A 216 -6.20 8.61 1.34
N ASP A 217 -6.51 7.45 0.74
CA ASP A 217 -6.29 6.14 1.35
C ASP A 217 -4.79 5.88 1.58
N CYS A 218 -3.92 6.27 0.62
CA CYS A 218 -2.47 6.18 0.84
C CYS A 218 -2.00 7.00 2.05
N ALA A 219 -2.54 8.22 2.23
CA ALA A 219 -2.23 9.04 3.39
C ALA A 219 -2.72 8.39 4.70
N ASP A 220 -3.94 7.82 4.68
CA ASP A 220 -4.49 7.10 5.82
C ASP A 220 -3.62 5.88 6.19
N ILE A 221 -3.24 5.07 5.20
CA ILE A 221 -2.35 3.93 5.44
C ILE A 221 -1.00 4.37 6.01
N MET A 222 -0.37 5.40 5.42
CA MET A 222 0.93 5.87 5.87
C MET A 222 0.93 6.41 7.30
N VAL A 223 -0.11 7.15 7.71
CA VAL A 223 -0.22 7.70 9.08
C VAL A 223 -0.82 6.68 10.02
N ASP A 224 -2.05 6.24 9.73
CA ASP A 224 -2.88 5.55 10.73
C ASP A 224 -2.38 4.13 10.96
N LYS A 225 -1.82 3.47 9.90
CA LYS A 225 -1.26 2.13 10.04
C LYS A 225 0.22 2.14 10.37
N PHE A 226 1.01 2.83 9.58
CA PHE A 226 2.47 2.77 9.70
C PHE A 226 3.09 3.84 10.60
N GLY A 227 2.35 4.89 10.98
CA GLY A 227 2.86 5.97 11.83
C GLY A 227 3.91 6.84 11.16
N CYS A 228 3.83 7.03 9.84
CA CYS A 228 4.74 7.90 9.12
C CYS A 228 4.51 9.37 9.49
N ILE A 229 5.58 10.10 9.73
CA ILE A 229 5.58 11.55 9.96
C ILE A 229 5.81 12.36 8.68
N ASN A 230 6.48 11.77 7.69
CA ASN A 230 6.58 12.31 6.34
C ASN A 230 6.30 11.20 5.34
N ALA A 231 5.51 11.48 4.30
CA ALA A 231 5.24 10.54 3.23
C ALA A 231 4.88 11.26 1.92
N SER A 232 5.22 10.67 0.80
CA SER A 232 4.88 11.17 -0.52
C SER A 232 4.43 10.03 -1.43
N ASN A 233 3.47 10.34 -2.30
CA ASN A 233 3.10 9.46 -3.39
C ASN A 233 4.19 9.45 -4.47
N MET A 234 4.40 8.30 -5.09
CA MET A 234 5.30 8.07 -6.22
C MET A 234 4.49 7.80 -7.49
N ASP A 235 5.16 7.61 -8.62
CA ASP A 235 4.48 7.24 -9.87
C ASP A 235 3.66 5.96 -9.67
N GLY A 236 2.42 6.01 -10.10
CA GLY A 236 1.40 4.99 -9.85
C GLY A 236 1.04 4.16 -11.09
N GLY A 237 -0.10 3.49 -11.01
CA GLY A 237 -0.64 2.73 -12.14
C GLY A 237 0.31 1.64 -12.63
N ASN A 238 0.65 1.68 -13.92
CA ASN A 238 1.53 0.67 -14.54
C ASN A 238 2.97 0.72 -14.03
N SER A 239 3.37 1.80 -13.37
CA SER A 239 4.70 1.93 -12.79
C SER A 239 4.81 1.29 -11.40
N SER A 240 3.67 1.10 -10.70
CA SER A 240 3.65 0.56 -9.34
C SER A 240 4.26 -0.83 -9.28
N CYS A 241 5.43 -0.95 -8.71
CA CYS A 241 6.15 -2.21 -8.59
C CYS A 241 7.09 -2.22 -7.38
N MET A 242 7.27 -3.41 -6.83
CA MET A 242 8.12 -3.68 -5.68
C MET A 242 9.02 -4.89 -5.96
N TYR A 243 10.28 -4.76 -5.61
CA TYR A 243 11.29 -5.80 -5.69
C TYR A 243 11.83 -6.12 -4.30
N TYR A 244 11.94 -7.40 -3.98
CA TYR A 244 12.53 -7.88 -2.73
C TYR A 244 13.12 -9.27 -2.90
N ALA A 245 14.28 -9.51 -2.29
CA ALA A 245 14.94 -10.81 -2.23
C ALA A 245 15.05 -11.53 -3.59
N GLY A 246 15.39 -10.77 -4.65
CA GLY A 246 15.66 -11.33 -5.97
C GLY A 246 14.46 -11.41 -6.92
N GLN A 247 13.27 -10.96 -6.50
CA GLN A 247 12.04 -11.08 -7.31
C GLN A 247 11.12 -9.86 -7.19
N LEU A 248 10.22 -9.70 -8.15
CA LEU A 248 9.09 -8.77 -8.05
C LEU A 248 8.07 -9.35 -7.07
N VAL A 249 7.62 -8.52 -6.11
CA VAL A 249 6.71 -8.94 -5.03
C VAL A 249 5.25 -8.78 -5.42
N ASN A 250 4.96 -7.76 -6.21
CA ASN A 250 3.61 -7.43 -6.67
C ASN A 250 3.46 -7.58 -8.17
N ARG A 251 2.22 -7.45 -8.67
CA ARG A 251 1.91 -7.49 -10.08
C ARG A 251 1.52 -6.11 -10.60
N SER A 252 2.29 -5.58 -11.54
CA SER A 252 1.99 -4.30 -12.17
C SER A 252 0.69 -4.34 -13.00
N SER A 253 -0.09 -3.27 -12.97
CA SER A 253 -1.49 -3.22 -13.45
C SER A 253 -1.71 -3.67 -14.88
N ASN A 254 -0.91 -3.45 -15.84
CA ASN A 254 -1.15 -3.81 -17.24
C ASN A 254 -0.02 -4.67 -17.84
N GLN A 255 0.81 -5.25 -16.98
CA GLN A 255 1.94 -6.05 -17.43
C GLN A 255 1.70 -7.53 -17.12
N ALA A 256 1.77 -8.36 -18.14
CA ALA A 256 1.61 -9.81 -18.02
C ALA A 256 2.73 -10.45 -17.18
N SER A 257 3.94 -9.89 -17.32
CA SER A 257 5.12 -10.30 -16.56
C SER A 257 6.10 -9.14 -16.49
N GLY A 258 6.58 -8.84 -15.30
CA GLY A 258 7.55 -7.78 -15.08
C GLY A 258 6.93 -6.38 -14.95
N THR A 259 7.77 -5.38 -15.08
CA THR A 259 7.43 -3.96 -14.91
C THR A 259 7.76 -3.20 -16.19
N ARG A 260 7.21 -1.99 -16.31
CA ARG A 260 7.60 -1.09 -17.40
C ARG A 260 8.99 -0.47 -17.12
N ASN A 261 9.57 0.14 -18.14
CA ASN A 261 10.78 0.94 -17.97
C ASN A 261 10.52 2.17 -17.10
N LEU A 262 11.41 2.44 -16.19
CA LEU A 262 11.36 3.49 -15.16
C LEU A 262 12.62 4.34 -15.22
N PRO A 263 12.56 5.64 -14.89
CA PRO A 263 13.73 6.52 -14.87
C PRO A 263 14.59 6.29 -13.64
N ASP A 264 13.94 5.99 -12.51
CA ASP A 264 14.55 5.88 -11.20
C ASP A 264 13.72 4.98 -10.27
N ALA A 265 14.33 4.58 -9.17
CA ALA A 265 13.71 3.77 -8.13
C ALA A 265 14.28 4.12 -6.74
N TRP A 266 13.48 4.00 -5.69
CA TRP A 266 13.97 3.90 -4.33
C TRP A 266 14.49 2.47 -4.10
N LEU A 267 15.76 2.34 -3.80
CA LEU A 267 16.47 1.08 -3.64
C LEU A 267 17.02 0.93 -2.22
N VAL A 268 17.28 -0.31 -1.83
CA VAL A 268 17.88 -0.66 -0.53
C VAL A 268 19.15 -1.45 -0.77
N SER A 269 20.27 -0.97 -0.25
CA SER A 269 21.54 -1.69 -0.31
C SER A 269 21.52 -2.94 0.61
N PRO A 270 22.28 -4.00 0.28
CA PRO A 270 22.48 -5.11 1.20
C PRO A 270 23.12 -4.63 2.51
N LEU A 271 23.00 -5.42 3.57
CA LEU A 271 23.78 -5.20 4.78
C LEU A 271 25.29 -5.32 4.43
N PRO A 272 26.12 -4.36 4.83
CA PRO A 272 27.55 -4.48 4.62
C PRO A 272 28.13 -5.64 5.47
N GLU A 273 29.21 -6.21 5.02
CA GLU A 273 29.95 -7.19 5.82
C GLU A 273 30.36 -6.58 7.16
N GLY A 274 30.10 -7.30 8.26
CA GLY A 274 30.38 -6.81 9.61
C GLY A 274 29.43 -5.70 10.07
N TYR A 275 28.23 -5.59 9.49
CA TYR A 275 27.24 -4.59 9.88
C TYR A 275 27.05 -4.54 11.40
N VAL A 276 27.19 -3.35 11.94
CA VAL A 276 26.87 -3.04 13.33
C VAL A 276 25.72 -2.05 13.34
N LYS A 277 24.61 -2.46 13.90
CA LYS A 277 23.41 -1.63 14.01
C LYS A 277 23.69 -0.38 14.84
N ALA A 278 23.34 0.79 14.32
CA ALA A 278 23.34 2.02 15.11
C ALA A 278 22.29 1.94 16.24
N GLU A 279 22.55 2.57 17.37
CA GLU A 279 21.63 2.55 18.53
C GLU A 279 20.25 3.11 18.18
N SER A 280 20.17 4.07 17.27
CA SER A 280 18.92 4.68 16.78
C SER A 280 18.09 3.78 15.87
N VAL A 281 18.65 2.69 15.31
CA VAL A 281 17.93 1.77 14.43
C VAL A 281 17.09 0.80 15.28
N PRO A 282 15.76 0.74 15.11
CA PRO A 282 14.91 -0.13 15.90
C PRO A 282 15.14 -1.62 15.57
N ASP A 283 14.86 -2.50 16.52
CA ASP A 283 14.87 -3.96 16.28
C ASP A 283 13.52 -4.49 15.84
N GLN A 284 12.46 -3.74 16.11
CA GLN A 284 11.08 -4.03 15.77
C GLN A 284 10.32 -2.74 15.61
N ILE A 285 9.18 -2.78 14.95
CA ILE A 285 8.26 -1.66 14.88
C ILE A 285 6.88 -2.05 15.42
N VAL A 286 6.15 -1.04 15.90
CA VAL A 286 4.74 -1.20 16.26
C VAL A 286 3.93 -0.46 15.20
N ILE A 287 2.94 -1.16 14.63
CA ILE A 287 1.97 -0.60 13.71
C ILE A 287 0.56 -0.75 14.29
N SER A 288 -0.39 0.00 13.77
CA SER A 288 -1.79 -0.21 14.14
C SER A 288 -2.31 -1.53 13.58
N GLY A 289 -2.87 -2.38 14.44
CA GLY A 289 -3.45 -3.66 14.04
C GLY A 289 -4.80 -3.50 13.35
N ASN A 290 -5.70 -2.72 13.93
CA ASN A 290 -7.11 -2.64 13.53
C ASN A 290 -7.53 -1.33 12.87
N ALA A 291 -6.67 -0.32 12.80
CA ALA A 291 -7.04 1.03 12.34
C ALA A 291 -7.66 1.07 10.93
N LEU A 292 -7.46 0.03 10.13
CA LEU A 292 -7.92 -0.02 8.74
C LEU A 292 -8.78 -1.26 8.42
N GLY A 293 -9.36 -1.90 9.44
CA GLY A 293 -10.29 -3.00 9.23
C GLY A 293 -9.68 -4.33 8.79
N GLU A 294 -8.39 -4.53 8.99
CA GLU A 294 -7.69 -5.75 8.58
C GLU A 294 -7.98 -6.96 9.43
N ILE A 295 -8.02 -6.77 10.75
CA ILE A 295 -8.36 -7.82 11.71
C ILE A 295 -9.43 -7.25 12.61
N LYS A 296 -10.66 -7.73 12.41
CA LYS A 296 -11.75 -7.49 13.34
C LYS A 296 -11.93 -8.76 14.15
N GLU A 297 -11.76 -8.67 15.45
CA GLU A 297 -12.23 -9.73 16.33
C GLU A 297 -13.77 -9.71 16.30
N TYR A 298 -14.34 -10.74 15.78
CA TYR A 298 -15.80 -10.89 15.68
C TYR A 298 -16.32 -11.60 16.91
N GLU A 299 -17.08 -10.88 17.74
CA GLU A 299 -17.68 -11.45 18.96
C GLU A 299 -18.92 -12.29 18.68
N HIS A 300 -19.62 -12.05 17.57
CA HIS A 300 -20.94 -12.63 17.31
C HIS A 300 -21.05 -13.22 15.90
N ALA A 301 -20.70 -14.50 15.77
CA ALA A 301 -21.01 -15.25 14.57
C ALA A 301 -22.53 -15.41 14.40
N CYS A 302 -23.03 -15.29 13.18
CA CYS A 302 -24.43 -15.53 12.86
C CYS A 302 -24.78 -17.03 12.88
N ASP A 303 -26.05 -17.34 13.05
CA ASP A 303 -26.54 -18.70 12.91
C ASP A 303 -26.38 -19.21 11.47
N GLN A 304 -26.51 -20.53 11.30
CA GLN A 304 -26.26 -21.19 10.01
C GLN A 304 -27.22 -20.71 8.92
N GLU A 305 -28.51 -20.55 9.21
CA GLU A 305 -29.53 -20.14 8.23
C GLU A 305 -29.24 -18.72 7.72
N THR A 306 -28.94 -17.80 8.62
CA THR A 306 -28.53 -16.42 8.29
C THR A 306 -27.27 -16.41 7.46
N SER A 307 -26.26 -17.21 7.85
CA SER A 307 -24.97 -17.30 7.16
C SER A 307 -25.13 -17.83 5.73
N GLU A 308 -25.91 -18.89 5.51
CA GLU A 308 -26.17 -19.46 4.19
C GLU A 308 -26.92 -18.47 3.28
N ARG A 309 -27.89 -17.74 3.81
CA ARG A 309 -28.64 -16.73 3.06
C ARG A 309 -27.78 -15.56 2.63
N MET A 310 -26.94 -15.02 3.52
CA MET A 310 -26.03 -13.93 3.21
C MET A 310 -24.92 -14.36 2.25
N PHE A 311 -24.36 -15.54 2.45
CA PHE A 311 -23.37 -16.12 1.53
C PHE A 311 -23.91 -16.27 0.11
N LYS A 312 -25.12 -16.77 -0.05
CA LYS A 312 -25.76 -16.86 -1.36
C LYS A 312 -25.88 -15.48 -2.03
N PHE A 313 -26.32 -14.47 -1.29
CA PHE A 313 -26.38 -13.10 -1.79
C PHE A 313 -25.01 -12.59 -2.23
N VAL A 314 -23.96 -12.81 -1.43
CA VAL A 314 -22.58 -12.40 -1.77
C VAL A 314 -22.10 -13.12 -3.02
N CYS A 315 -22.34 -14.41 -3.20
CA CYS A 315 -21.98 -15.13 -4.43
C CYS A 315 -22.62 -14.52 -5.69
N GLU A 316 -23.87 -14.06 -5.61
CA GLU A 316 -24.55 -13.35 -6.70
C GLU A 316 -23.92 -11.97 -6.95
N PHE A 317 -23.63 -11.23 -5.88
CA PHE A 317 -22.98 -9.91 -5.93
C PHE A 317 -21.59 -9.97 -6.59
N LEU A 318 -20.79 -10.98 -6.30
CA LEU A 318 -19.41 -11.09 -6.81
C LEU A 318 -19.34 -11.09 -8.34
N GLN A 319 -20.33 -11.58 -9.04
CA GLN A 319 -20.34 -11.54 -10.51
C GLN A 319 -20.42 -10.09 -11.03
N ALA A 320 -21.25 -9.27 -10.40
CA ALA A 320 -21.35 -7.85 -10.73
C ALA A 320 -20.09 -7.09 -10.28
N TYR A 321 -19.59 -7.38 -9.08
CA TYR A 321 -18.41 -6.77 -8.49
C TYR A 321 -17.17 -6.96 -9.38
N TYR A 322 -16.81 -8.19 -9.71
CA TYR A 322 -15.65 -8.47 -10.56
C TYR A 322 -15.88 -8.04 -12.01
N GLY A 323 -17.11 -8.05 -12.49
CA GLY A 323 -17.46 -7.50 -13.79
C GLY A 323 -17.23 -5.99 -13.84
N TYR A 324 -17.56 -5.28 -12.78
CA TYR A 324 -17.41 -3.83 -12.69
C TYR A 324 -15.96 -3.40 -12.43
N PHE A 325 -15.35 -3.88 -11.35
CA PHE A 325 -14.01 -3.47 -10.94
C PHE A 325 -12.89 -4.16 -11.71
N GLY A 326 -13.10 -5.40 -12.10
CA GLY A 326 -12.08 -6.27 -12.70
C GLY A 326 -12.08 -6.31 -14.23
N THR A 327 -12.91 -5.52 -14.93
CA THR A 327 -12.92 -5.54 -16.40
C THR A 327 -13.03 -4.15 -17.03
N LYS A 328 -12.61 -4.03 -18.27
CA LYS A 328 -12.81 -2.81 -19.07
C LYS A 328 -14.27 -2.54 -19.45
N ASN A 329 -15.17 -3.48 -19.21
CA ASN A 329 -16.59 -3.39 -19.53
C ASN A 329 -17.44 -2.88 -18.35
N SER A 330 -16.85 -2.12 -17.45
CA SER A 330 -17.50 -1.61 -16.23
C SER A 330 -18.82 -0.87 -16.50
N ASP A 331 -18.97 -0.17 -17.65
CA ASP A 331 -20.22 0.49 -18.03
C ASP A 331 -21.38 -0.49 -18.19
N TYR A 332 -21.11 -1.69 -18.69
CA TYR A 332 -22.13 -2.75 -18.83
C TYR A 332 -22.58 -3.26 -17.46
N TYR A 333 -21.68 -3.36 -16.49
CA TYR A 333 -21.98 -3.88 -15.16
C TYR A 333 -22.48 -2.83 -14.17
N TYR A 334 -22.32 -1.54 -14.46
CA TYR A 334 -22.72 -0.46 -13.56
C TYR A 334 -24.22 -0.52 -13.14
N PRO A 335 -25.18 -0.69 -14.05
CA PRO A 335 -26.59 -0.82 -13.66
C PRO A 335 -26.85 -2.02 -12.74
N THR A 336 -26.18 -3.15 -13.02
CA THR A 336 -26.30 -4.36 -12.19
C THR A 336 -25.71 -4.13 -10.80
N MET A 337 -24.58 -3.45 -10.70
CA MET A 337 -23.99 -3.10 -9.40
C MET A 337 -24.93 -2.24 -8.54
N LEU A 338 -25.65 -1.29 -9.14
CA LEU A 338 -26.63 -0.46 -8.41
C LEU A 338 -27.79 -1.24 -7.78
N GLU A 339 -28.06 -2.47 -8.24
CA GLU A 339 -29.05 -3.34 -7.63
C GLU A 339 -28.58 -3.93 -6.29
N TYR A 340 -27.25 -4.04 -6.09
CA TYR A 340 -26.64 -4.63 -4.91
C TYR A 340 -26.12 -3.60 -3.92
N VAL A 341 -25.78 -2.38 -4.37
CA VAL A 341 -25.04 -1.39 -3.59
C VAL A 341 -25.98 -0.39 -2.92
N ALA A 342 -25.73 -0.13 -1.64
CA ALA A 342 -26.48 0.87 -0.89
C ALA A 342 -26.15 2.29 -1.43
N PRO A 343 -27.17 3.15 -1.66
CA PRO A 343 -26.94 4.55 -1.98
C PRO A 343 -26.11 5.22 -0.87
N GLU A 344 -25.23 6.15 -1.25
CA GLU A 344 -24.39 6.91 -0.31
C GLU A 344 -23.43 6.04 0.55
N SER A 345 -23.21 4.80 0.15
CA SER A 345 -22.27 3.88 0.82
C SER A 345 -20.82 4.11 0.40
N GLU A 346 -19.90 3.55 1.18
CA GLU A 346 -18.47 3.56 0.84
C GLU A 346 -18.22 2.87 -0.51
N LEU A 347 -18.85 1.72 -0.75
CA LEU A 347 -18.72 1.02 -2.03
C LEU A 347 -19.27 1.84 -3.21
N LYS A 348 -20.36 2.60 -3.02
CA LYS A 348 -20.86 3.49 -4.06
C LYS A 348 -19.87 4.58 -4.41
N ASN A 349 -19.22 5.16 -3.40
CA ASN A 349 -18.15 6.15 -3.62
C ASN A 349 -16.95 5.55 -4.35
N LEU A 350 -16.55 4.32 -4.01
CA LEU A 350 -15.48 3.61 -4.72
C LEU A 350 -15.85 3.34 -6.18
N MET A 351 -17.12 2.98 -6.47
CA MET A 351 -17.59 2.82 -7.84
C MET A 351 -17.45 4.11 -8.65
N ASP A 352 -17.85 5.25 -8.08
CA ASP A 352 -17.77 6.54 -8.76
C ASP A 352 -16.30 6.94 -9.02
N LEU A 353 -15.42 6.70 -8.07
CA LEU A 353 -13.97 6.92 -8.23
C LEU A 353 -13.35 5.99 -9.27
N ALA A 354 -13.77 4.73 -9.32
CA ALA A 354 -13.28 3.76 -10.31
C ALA A 354 -13.60 4.17 -11.76
N LEU A 355 -14.67 4.95 -11.98
CA LEU A 355 -15.02 5.48 -13.30
C LEU A 355 -13.92 6.40 -13.86
N MET A 356 -13.12 7.04 -13.02
CA MET A 356 -12.07 7.97 -13.45
C MET A 356 -10.86 7.25 -14.06
N ASP A 357 -10.63 5.99 -13.73
CA ASP A 357 -9.43 5.22 -14.11
C ASP A 357 -9.69 4.06 -15.13
N ARG A 358 -10.89 3.99 -15.70
CA ARG A 358 -11.31 2.86 -16.57
C ARG A 358 -10.45 2.63 -17.81
N LEU A 359 -9.89 3.67 -18.38
CA LEU A 359 -9.10 3.60 -19.61
C LEU A 359 -7.87 2.69 -19.51
N TRP A 360 -7.46 2.34 -18.30
CA TRP A 360 -6.25 1.58 -18.02
C TRP A 360 -6.50 0.10 -17.70
N VAL A 361 -7.77 -0.34 -17.63
CA VAL A 361 -8.11 -1.76 -17.39
C VAL A 361 -8.07 -2.53 -18.69
N ASN A 362 -7.20 -3.53 -18.80
CA ASN A 362 -7.04 -4.38 -20.00
C ASN A 362 -7.68 -5.76 -19.88
N THR A 363 -8.26 -6.08 -18.75
CA THR A 363 -8.92 -7.35 -18.50
C THR A 363 -10.29 -7.39 -19.17
N TRP A 364 -10.61 -8.49 -19.85
CA TRP A 364 -11.89 -8.71 -20.52
C TRP A 364 -12.89 -9.44 -19.65
N LYS A 365 -12.40 -10.33 -18.82
CA LYS A 365 -13.21 -11.19 -17.96
C LYS A 365 -12.49 -11.42 -16.65
N THR A 366 -13.21 -11.20 -15.56
CA THR A 366 -12.80 -11.57 -14.22
C THR A 366 -13.89 -12.43 -13.60
N THR A 367 -13.52 -13.54 -12.98
CA THR A 367 -14.43 -14.47 -12.30
C THR A 367 -13.82 -14.91 -10.99
N ALA A 368 -14.69 -15.18 -10.00
CA ALA A 368 -14.30 -15.88 -8.79
C ALA A 368 -14.72 -17.37 -8.94
N ASN A 369 -13.79 -18.25 -8.61
CA ASN A 369 -14.01 -19.69 -8.54
C ASN A 369 -13.73 -20.17 -7.12
N ASN A 370 -14.13 -21.39 -6.78
CA ASN A 370 -13.86 -22.02 -5.49
C ASN A 370 -14.19 -21.09 -4.30
N ILE A 371 -15.41 -20.47 -4.36
CA ILE A 371 -15.82 -19.52 -3.33
C ILE A 371 -16.18 -20.28 -2.06
N GLU A 372 -15.47 -20.01 -0.99
CA GLU A 372 -15.65 -20.60 0.33
C GLU A 372 -16.07 -19.53 1.35
N LEU A 373 -17.04 -19.89 2.20
CA LEU A 373 -17.46 -19.03 3.31
C LEU A 373 -16.57 -19.26 4.53
N ASN A 374 -15.88 -18.19 4.96
CA ASN A 374 -15.05 -18.22 6.16
C ASN A 374 -15.84 -17.83 7.41
N GLY A 375 -16.88 -17.02 7.26
CA GLY A 375 -17.78 -16.66 8.36
C GLY A 375 -18.73 -15.53 8.02
N VAL A 376 -19.78 -15.40 8.85
CA VAL A 376 -20.73 -14.28 8.82
C VAL A 376 -20.90 -13.76 10.25
N TYR A 377 -20.76 -12.47 10.43
CA TYR A 377 -20.69 -11.84 11.75
C TYR A 377 -21.57 -10.60 11.81
N SER A 378 -22.29 -10.44 12.91
CA SER A 378 -23.03 -9.20 13.20
C SER A 378 -22.10 -8.14 13.78
N ASN A 379 -22.20 -6.91 13.28
CA ASN A 379 -21.43 -5.77 13.78
C ASN A 379 -22.10 -5.02 14.93
N GLY A 380 -23.32 -5.42 15.31
CA GLY A 380 -24.04 -4.78 16.41
C GLY A 380 -24.74 -3.46 16.06
N ASP A 381 -24.46 -2.89 14.89
CA ASP A 381 -25.06 -1.65 14.37
C ASP A 381 -26.14 -1.88 13.28
N GLY A 382 -26.51 -3.13 13.08
CA GLY A 382 -27.44 -3.56 12.05
C GLY A 382 -26.76 -3.93 10.73
N SER A 383 -25.44 -3.87 10.66
CA SER A 383 -24.65 -4.40 9.55
C SER A 383 -24.04 -5.77 9.86
N TYR A 384 -23.64 -6.45 8.80
CA TYR A 384 -23.06 -7.80 8.86
C TYR A 384 -21.83 -7.87 7.97
N ASP A 385 -20.78 -8.54 8.43
CA ASP A 385 -19.62 -8.86 7.62
C ASP A 385 -19.65 -10.31 7.18
N VAL A 386 -19.61 -10.54 5.87
CA VAL A 386 -19.47 -11.85 5.24
C VAL A 386 -18.03 -11.98 4.74
N ILE A 387 -17.28 -12.94 5.27
CA ILE A 387 -15.89 -13.19 4.87
C ILE A 387 -15.86 -14.41 3.98
N ILE A 388 -15.30 -14.26 2.81
CA ILE A 388 -15.14 -15.32 1.82
C ILE A 388 -13.68 -15.42 1.36
N THR A 389 -13.29 -16.60 0.89
CA THR A 389 -12.06 -16.82 0.12
C THR A 389 -12.44 -17.36 -1.25
N SER A 390 -11.72 -16.94 -2.28
CA SER A 390 -11.97 -17.39 -3.65
C SER A 390 -10.71 -17.31 -4.50
N ASP A 391 -10.66 -18.12 -5.57
CA ASP A 391 -9.67 -17.99 -6.61
C ASP A 391 -10.18 -16.99 -7.65
N VAL A 392 -9.49 -15.86 -7.81
CA VAL A 392 -9.86 -14.83 -8.79
C VAL A 392 -9.08 -15.07 -10.07
N TYR A 393 -9.82 -15.33 -11.15
CA TYR A 393 -9.28 -15.56 -12.48
C TYR A 393 -9.52 -14.36 -13.38
N GLU A 394 -8.45 -13.85 -13.99
CA GLU A 394 -8.47 -12.73 -14.93
C GLU A 394 -8.01 -13.15 -16.32
N GLN A 395 -8.73 -12.72 -17.35
CA GLN A 395 -8.42 -12.95 -18.74
C GLN A 395 -8.28 -11.64 -19.51
N SER A 396 -7.18 -11.50 -20.25
CA SER A 396 -6.95 -10.40 -21.19
C SER A 396 -6.54 -10.93 -22.57
N ASN A 397 -6.33 -10.03 -23.54
CA ASN A 397 -5.78 -10.40 -24.83
C ASN A 397 -4.31 -10.84 -24.78
N TYR A 398 -3.63 -10.51 -23.68
CA TYR A 398 -2.18 -10.65 -23.58
C TYR A 398 -1.77 -11.70 -22.56
N TRP A 399 -2.63 -12.01 -21.57
CA TRP A 399 -2.30 -12.88 -20.45
C TRP A 399 -3.57 -13.43 -19.78
N ASN A 400 -3.36 -14.54 -19.10
CA ASN A 400 -4.32 -15.09 -18.10
C ASN A 400 -3.60 -15.14 -16.76
N TYR A 401 -4.30 -14.82 -15.70
CA TYR A 401 -3.77 -14.80 -14.35
C TYR A 401 -4.78 -15.34 -13.35
N GLU A 402 -4.29 -16.05 -12.36
CA GLU A 402 -5.07 -16.55 -11.24
C GLU A 402 -4.46 -16.03 -9.95
N ALA A 403 -5.30 -15.41 -9.10
CA ALA A 403 -4.96 -15.03 -7.74
C ALA A 403 -5.67 -16.02 -6.80
N PRO A 404 -4.97 -17.06 -6.34
CA PRO A 404 -5.55 -18.05 -5.43
C PRO A 404 -5.76 -17.42 -4.05
N ASP A 405 -6.66 -18.01 -3.27
CA ASP A 405 -6.92 -17.67 -1.87
C ASP A 405 -7.17 -16.18 -1.61
N THR A 406 -7.78 -15.49 -2.58
CA THR A 406 -8.15 -14.08 -2.43
C THR A 406 -9.26 -13.95 -1.41
N THR A 407 -8.97 -13.29 -0.28
CA THR A 407 -9.95 -13.04 0.78
C THR A 407 -10.64 -11.71 0.54
N LEU A 408 -11.97 -11.70 0.64
CA LEU A 408 -12.80 -10.51 0.56
C LEU A 408 -13.78 -10.49 1.75
N ARG A 409 -13.87 -9.34 2.40
CA ARG A 409 -14.91 -9.04 3.38
C ARG A 409 -15.95 -8.16 2.73
N VAL A 410 -17.21 -8.57 2.77
CA VAL A 410 -18.36 -7.84 2.22
C VAL A 410 -19.26 -7.42 3.36
N THR A 411 -19.42 -6.12 3.57
CA THR A 411 -20.31 -5.59 4.60
C THR A 411 -21.71 -5.35 4.03
N LEU A 412 -22.71 -5.95 4.67
CA LEU A 412 -24.12 -5.94 4.27
C LEU A 412 -24.98 -5.19 5.28
N ILE A 413 -26.07 -4.60 4.79
CA ILE A 413 -27.23 -4.19 5.60
C ILE A 413 -28.48 -4.90 5.10
N GLU A 414 -29.44 -5.14 6.00
CA GLU A 414 -30.77 -5.63 5.60
C GLU A 414 -31.53 -4.55 4.84
N ALA A 415 -32.17 -4.97 3.76
CA ALA A 415 -32.98 -4.12 2.89
C ALA A 415 -34.24 -4.90 2.45
N PRO A 416 -35.21 -5.13 3.36
CA PRO A 416 -36.35 -5.99 3.10
C PRO A 416 -37.25 -5.48 1.97
N GLU A 417 -37.17 -4.20 1.60
CA GLU A 417 -37.84 -3.60 0.45
C GLU A 417 -37.20 -3.99 -0.89
N ARG A 418 -35.99 -4.52 -0.89
CA ARG A 418 -35.31 -4.99 -2.09
C ARG A 418 -35.62 -6.48 -2.33
N SER A 419 -35.64 -6.86 -3.60
CA SER A 419 -35.98 -8.24 -4.00
C SER A 419 -35.04 -9.31 -3.43
N ARG A 420 -33.78 -8.94 -3.12
CA ARG A 420 -32.76 -9.82 -2.55
C ARG A 420 -32.61 -9.71 -1.03
N GLY A 421 -33.26 -8.72 -0.41
CA GLY A 421 -33.28 -8.52 1.03
C GLY A 421 -32.06 -7.89 1.66
N TYR A 422 -30.98 -7.61 0.89
CA TYR A 422 -29.73 -7.02 1.35
C TYR A 422 -29.17 -5.99 0.38
N LEU A 423 -28.33 -5.09 0.92
CA LEU A 423 -27.48 -4.19 0.15
C LEU A 423 -26.06 -4.24 0.70
N VAL A 424 -25.08 -4.07 -0.20
CA VAL A 424 -23.66 -3.97 0.14
C VAL A 424 -23.31 -2.53 0.44
N THR A 425 -22.62 -2.29 1.56
CA THR A 425 -22.16 -0.95 1.96
C THR A 425 -20.66 -0.76 1.76
N ALA A 426 -19.88 -1.82 1.92
CA ALA A 426 -18.42 -1.79 1.76
C ALA A 426 -17.87 -3.16 1.33
N THR A 427 -16.65 -3.14 0.77
CA THR A 427 -15.83 -4.33 0.48
C THR A 427 -14.39 -4.06 0.91
N TYR A 428 -13.71 -5.06 1.52
CA TYR A 428 -12.37 -4.94 2.07
C TYR A 428 -11.51 -6.15 1.72
#